data_5069803e61ad4bf2edc9c73d12352b35
#
_entry.id   5069803e61ad4bf2edc9c73d12352b35
#
_cell.length_a   1.000
_cell.length_b   1.000
_cell.length_c   1.000
_cell.angle_alpha   90.00
_cell.angle_beta   90.00
_cell.angle_gamma   90.00
#
_symmetry.space_group_name_H-M   'P 1'
#
loop_
_entity.id
_entity.type
_entity.pdbx_description
1 polymer ?
#
loop_
_entity_poly.entity_id
_entity_poly.type
_entity_poly.pdbx_seq_one_letter_code
_entity_poly.pdbx_strand_id
1 'polypeptide(L)'
;MKIVGFTATPYRLDSGRLDEGDDRLFDRVVYTYTIAQGIDDGYLTRLTSKPVETRYDMTGVHRLGGDFKKSDLAKATDKEELTKAAVAEVMAAVRAEGRKTAVIFCNGIEHATHVRDEFRANGLTCEVLSGKTPKGERRQIISDLKSGKLWGCTNDNVLSTGTNIPCIDLIVDMAPTESTNRYVQRAGRGTRVIYARGMPLDTKEERHAAIAAGPKPNTRYMNFAGNIERHGPVDCVTPKKPGSGQGEAPIKICMQCDEIVAAGTRVCPNCDTEFIFEEKPKFTARPTDVAILATVAEEDWRAVTDRTFQLHPGKDGKPDSIKCIYLVGYTAINEWICPGHKGFPKTKADKWWRAHGGKTPFPSTPLEFLKRQSELQPTAEISVVPNKKYWNVVDFKVGERVAANDNRVSPANDNAPEEEDWRVLMDDDVPF
;
A
#
# COMPACT_ATOMS: atom_id res chain seq x y z
N MET A 1 3.45 -39.76 3.50
CA MET A 1 3.76 -39.51 2.07
C MET A 1 4.39 -38.13 1.97
N LYS A 2 5.51 -37.95 1.28
CA LYS A 2 6.12 -36.63 1.07
C LYS A 2 5.61 -36.09 -0.27
N ILE A 3 5.03 -34.89 -0.28
CA ILE A 3 4.50 -34.24 -1.48
C ILE A 3 5.34 -33.02 -1.77
N VAL A 4 5.82 -32.90 -3.01
CA VAL A 4 6.53 -31.71 -3.51
C VAL A 4 5.71 -31.05 -4.59
N GLY A 5 5.41 -29.76 -4.45
CA GLY A 5 4.68 -28.95 -5.41
C GLY A 5 5.59 -27.97 -6.14
N PHE A 6 5.33 -27.74 -7.42
CA PHE A 6 5.98 -26.70 -8.23
C PHE A 6 4.91 -25.68 -8.65
N THR A 7 5.15 -24.40 -8.39
CA THR A 7 4.24 -23.34 -8.75
C THR A 7 5.00 -22.03 -9.00
N ALA A 8 4.52 -21.24 -9.97
CA ALA A 8 4.99 -19.86 -10.18
C ALA A 8 4.33 -18.87 -9.22
N THR A 9 3.27 -19.29 -8.51
CA THR A 9 2.46 -18.43 -7.65
C THR A 9 2.14 -19.17 -6.35
N PRO A 10 3.03 -19.14 -5.34
CA PRO A 10 2.88 -19.87 -4.07
C PRO A 10 1.86 -19.21 -3.13
N TYR A 11 0.81 -18.59 -3.69
CA TYR A 11 -0.24 -17.88 -2.93
C TYR A 11 -1.60 -18.01 -3.59
N ARG A 12 -2.65 -17.86 -2.80
CA ARG A 12 -4.07 -17.87 -3.21
C ARG A 12 -4.67 -16.47 -3.04
N LEU A 13 -5.81 -16.24 -3.70
CA LEU A 13 -6.51 -14.97 -3.70
C LEU A 13 -7.03 -14.60 -2.30
N ASP A 14 -7.53 -15.56 -1.57
CA ASP A 14 -8.30 -15.42 -0.33
C ASP A 14 -7.56 -15.89 0.93
N SER A 15 -6.62 -16.82 0.82
CA SER A 15 -5.96 -17.45 1.96
C SER A 15 -4.46 -17.12 2.11
N GLY A 16 -3.92 -16.25 1.25
CA GLY A 16 -2.50 -15.86 1.33
C GLY A 16 -1.55 -16.94 0.78
N ARG A 17 -0.38 -17.10 1.42
CA ARG A 17 0.64 -18.05 0.97
C ARG A 17 0.21 -19.50 1.23
N LEU A 18 0.67 -20.43 0.35
CA LEU A 18 0.37 -21.86 0.46
C LEU A 18 1.11 -22.57 1.61
N ASP A 19 2.12 -21.93 2.18
CA ASP A 19 2.96 -22.43 3.28
C ASP A 19 2.76 -21.66 4.60
N GLU A 20 1.77 -20.77 4.68
CA GLU A 20 1.44 -19.97 5.88
C GLU A 20 -0.03 -20.22 6.31
N GLY A 21 -0.28 -20.05 7.63
CA GLY A 21 -1.62 -20.17 8.22
C GLY A 21 -2.00 -21.62 8.60
N ASP A 22 -3.17 -21.75 9.21
CA ASP A 22 -3.69 -23.04 9.69
C ASP A 22 -4.13 -23.94 8.52
N ASP A 23 -4.61 -23.34 7.41
CA ASP A 23 -5.02 -24.03 6.17
C ASP A 23 -3.90 -24.18 5.14
N ARG A 24 -2.64 -24.14 5.58
CA ARG A 24 -1.48 -24.29 4.69
C ARG A 24 -1.54 -25.64 3.96
N LEU A 25 -1.22 -25.61 2.67
CA LEU A 25 -1.17 -26.80 1.82
C LEU A 25 0.18 -27.50 1.89
N PHE A 26 1.26 -26.76 2.15
CA PHE A 26 2.63 -27.23 2.25
C PHE A 26 3.26 -26.76 3.56
N ASP A 27 4.19 -27.54 4.10
CA ASP A 27 4.87 -27.21 5.36
C ASP A 27 5.83 -26.03 5.21
N ARG A 28 6.48 -25.91 4.05
CA ARG A 28 7.46 -24.86 3.75
C ARG A 28 7.77 -24.75 2.26
N VAL A 29 8.27 -23.59 1.84
CA VAL A 29 8.96 -23.42 0.56
C VAL A 29 10.38 -23.95 0.71
N VAL A 30 10.79 -24.92 -0.11
CA VAL A 30 12.14 -25.53 -0.09
C VAL A 30 13.12 -24.81 -1.01
N TYR A 31 12.62 -24.18 -2.09
CA TYR A 31 13.45 -23.44 -3.03
C TYR A 31 12.59 -22.39 -3.77
N THR A 32 13.18 -21.23 -4.02
CA THR A 32 12.55 -20.17 -4.81
C THR A 32 13.48 -19.75 -5.95
N TYR A 33 12.98 -19.80 -7.17
CA TYR A 33 13.65 -19.27 -8.36
C TYR A 33 12.74 -18.17 -8.94
N THR A 34 13.18 -16.94 -8.82
CA THR A 34 12.35 -15.76 -9.15
C THR A 34 12.33 -15.48 -10.65
N ILE A 35 11.33 -14.70 -11.12
CA ILE A 35 11.28 -14.22 -12.51
C ILE A 35 12.53 -13.39 -12.82
N ALA A 36 12.96 -12.53 -11.89
CA ALA A 36 14.16 -11.72 -12.04
C ALA A 36 15.42 -12.60 -12.23
N GLN A 37 15.59 -13.64 -11.42
CA GLN A 37 16.69 -14.62 -11.60
C GLN A 37 16.60 -15.32 -12.95
N GLY A 38 15.39 -15.76 -13.37
CA GLY A 38 15.21 -16.41 -14.67
C GLY A 38 15.55 -15.52 -15.86
N ILE A 39 15.29 -14.21 -15.74
CA ILE A 39 15.70 -13.22 -16.75
C ILE A 39 17.21 -13.00 -16.70
N ASP A 40 17.81 -12.83 -15.51
CA ASP A 40 19.25 -12.64 -15.35
C ASP A 40 20.06 -13.85 -15.86
N ASP A 41 19.56 -15.04 -15.64
CA ASP A 41 20.20 -16.29 -16.12
C ASP A 41 19.94 -16.55 -17.62
N GLY A 42 19.08 -15.76 -18.29
CA GLY A 42 18.75 -15.94 -19.70
C GLY A 42 17.81 -17.12 -19.99
N TYR A 43 17.08 -17.62 -18.99
CA TYR A 43 16.03 -18.64 -19.18
C TYR A 43 14.65 -18.06 -19.40
N LEU A 44 14.47 -16.78 -19.14
CA LEU A 44 13.25 -16.03 -19.41
C LEU A 44 13.55 -14.82 -20.27
N THR A 45 12.63 -14.52 -21.20
CA THR A 45 12.66 -13.28 -21.98
C THR A 45 12.10 -12.15 -21.14
N ARG A 46 12.72 -10.98 -21.26
CA ARG A 46 12.31 -9.79 -20.54
C ARG A 46 10.96 -9.25 -21.01
N LEU A 47 10.19 -8.74 -20.08
CA LEU A 47 8.99 -7.94 -20.36
C LEU A 47 9.35 -6.45 -20.34
N THR A 48 8.85 -5.72 -21.32
CA THR A 48 8.94 -4.25 -21.38
C THR A 48 7.54 -3.66 -21.32
N SER A 49 7.37 -2.57 -20.60
CA SER A 49 6.08 -1.89 -20.45
C SER A 49 6.27 -0.37 -20.46
N LYS A 50 5.48 0.32 -21.30
CA LYS A 50 5.42 1.78 -21.33
C LYS A 50 4.00 2.23 -20.97
N PRO A 51 3.81 3.45 -20.51
CA PRO A 51 2.48 4.00 -20.28
C PRO A 51 1.58 3.88 -21.51
N VAL A 52 0.31 3.65 -21.27
CA VAL A 52 -0.75 3.70 -22.27
C VAL A 52 -1.65 4.90 -21.98
N GLU A 53 -2.24 5.48 -22.99
CA GLU A 53 -3.14 6.64 -22.86
C GLU A 53 -4.55 6.18 -22.45
N THR A 54 -5.06 5.14 -23.11
CA THR A 54 -6.38 4.57 -22.82
C THR A 54 -6.37 3.82 -21.50
N ARG A 55 -7.26 4.22 -20.58
CA ARG A 55 -7.42 3.57 -19.27
C ARG A 55 -8.89 3.33 -18.97
N TYR A 56 -9.18 2.23 -18.28
CA TYR A 56 -10.54 1.96 -17.79
C TYR A 56 -10.80 2.72 -16.50
N ASP A 57 -11.97 3.39 -16.47
CA ASP A 57 -12.49 3.95 -15.23
C ASP A 57 -13.13 2.83 -14.39
N MET A 58 -12.50 2.53 -13.28
CA MET A 58 -12.91 1.50 -12.34
C MET A 58 -13.84 2.02 -11.24
N THR A 59 -14.27 3.28 -11.30
CA THR A 59 -15.18 3.89 -10.34
C THR A 59 -16.53 3.15 -10.37
N GLY A 60 -17.01 2.73 -9.20
CA GLY A 60 -18.27 1.99 -9.07
C GLY A 60 -18.20 0.49 -9.41
N VAL A 61 -17.05 -0.05 -9.76
CA VAL A 61 -16.85 -1.50 -9.95
C VAL A 61 -16.73 -2.17 -8.58
N HIS A 62 -17.73 -2.97 -8.22
CA HIS A 62 -17.73 -3.69 -6.95
C HIS A 62 -16.81 -4.92 -6.96
N ARG A 63 -16.47 -5.39 -5.76
CA ARG A 63 -15.68 -6.61 -5.55
C ARG A 63 -16.58 -7.75 -5.09
N LEU A 64 -16.29 -8.94 -5.55
CA LEU A 64 -16.99 -10.18 -5.18
C LEU A 64 -16.00 -11.35 -5.19
N GLY A 65 -15.91 -12.07 -4.08
CA GLY A 65 -15.02 -13.24 -3.97
C GLY A 65 -13.54 -12.92 -4.16
N GLY A 66 -13.09 -11.77 -3.66
CA GLY A 66 -11.68 -11.34 -3.73
C GLY A 66 -11.21 -10.77 -5.08
N ASP A 67 -12.11 -10.67 -6.09
CA ASP A 67 -11.83 -10.05 -7.39
C ASP A 67 -12.98 -9.10 -7.77
N PHE A 68 -12.89 -8.44 -8.91
CA PHE A 68 -13.94 -7.57 -9.42
C PHE A 68 -15.19 -8.38 -9.81
N LYS A 69 -16.36 -7.82 -9.52
CA LYS A 69 -17.64 -8.38 -9.96
C LYS A 69 -17.77 -8.31 -11.48
N LYS A 70 -17.90 -9.47 -12.13
CA LYS A 70 -17.83 -9.61 -13.58
C LYS A 70 -18.80 -8.70 -14.35
N SER A 71 -20.05 -8.56 -13.87
CA SER A 71 -21.05 -7.71 -14.52
C SER A 71 -20.71 -6.23 -14.50
N ASP A 72 -20.14 -5.75 -13.41
CA ASP A 72 -19.77 -4.35 -13.26
C ASP A 72 -18.49 -4.08 -14.08
N LEU A 73 -17.56 -5.03 -14.08
CA LEU A 73 -16.34 -4.99 -14.86
C LEU A 73 -16.62 -4.95 -16.37
N ALA A 74 -17.56 -5.77 -16.86
CA ALA A 74 -17.98 -5.76 -18.26
C ALA A 74 -18.47 -4.34 -18.67
N LYS A 75 -19.33 -3.71 -17.86
CA LYS A 75 -19.82 -2.37 -18.13
C LYS A 75 -18.72 -1.30 -18.14
N ALA A 76 -17.67 -1.49 -17.36
CA ALA A 76 -16.56 -0.54 -17.27
C ALA A 76 -15.58 -0.70 -18.45
N THR A 77 -15.35 -1.94 -18.93
CA THR A 77 -14.30 -2.25 -19.92
C THR A 77 -14.82 -2.44 -21.34
N ASP A 78 -16.02 -2.99 -21.53
CA ASP A 78 -16.60 -3.29 -22.85
C ASP A 78 -17.40 -2.11 -23.38
N LYS A 79 -16.66 -1.05 -23.78
CA LYS A 79 -17.19 0.15 -24.43
C LYS A 79 -16.53 0.32 -25.78
N GLU A 80 -17.31 0.53 -26.82
CA GLU A 80 -16.82 0.61 -28.21
C GLU A 80 -15.71 1.66 -28.37
N GLU A 81 -15.89 2.86 -27.79
CA GLU A 81 -14.90 3.94 -27.86
C GLU A 81 -13.57 3.57 -27.21
N LEU A 82 -13.62 2.94 -26.02
CA LEU A 82 -12.41 2.48 -25.31
C LEU A 82 -11.73 1.34 -26.06
N THR A 83 -12.50 0.42 -26.64
CA THR A 83 -11.99 -0.69 -27.44
C THR A 83 -11.25 -0.15 -28.68
N LYS A 84 -11.85 0.79 -29.42
CA LYS A 84 -11.24 1.44 -30.58
C LYS A 84 -9.95 2.19 -30.22
N ALA A 85 -9.98 2.98 -29.15
CA ALA A 85 -8.82 3.73 -28.69
C ALA A 85 -7.66 2.79 -28.29
N ALA A 86 -7.94 1.78 -27.48
CA ALA A 86 -6.92 0.81 -27.06
C ALA A 86 -6.36 0.01 -28.23
N VAL A 87 -7.20 -0.42 -29.19
CA VAL A 87 -6.72 -1.12 -30.39
C VAL A 87 -5.87 -0.19 -31.24
N ALA A 88 -6.21 1.09 -31.39
CA ALA A 88 -5.38 2.06 -32.12
C ALA A 88 -3.98 2.21 -31.49
N GLU A 89 -3.88 2.26 -30.17
CA GLU A 89 -2.59 2.27 -29.47
C GLU A 89 -1.79 0.98 -29.69
N VAL A 90 -2.46 -0.18 -29.66
CA VAL A 90 -1.82 -1.48 -29.95
C VAL A 90 -1.31 -1.50 -31.39
N MET A 91 -2.10 -1.02 -32.35
CA MET A 91 -1.70 -0.93 -33.77
C MET A 91 -0.49 -0.02 -33.96
N ALA A 92 -0.43 1.09 -33.23
CA ALA A 92 0.75 1.98 -33.25
C ALA A 92 2.00 1.26 -32.73
N ALA A 93 1.91 0.55 -31.62
CA ALA A 93 3.00 -0.25 -31.05
C ALA A 93 3.42 -1.40 -31.99
N VAL A 94 2.48 -2.09 -32.61
CA VAL A 94 2.75 -3.17 -33.57
C VAL A 94 3.53 -2.64 -34.76
N ARG A 95 3.15 -1.48 -35.31
CA ARG A 95 3.86 -0.85 -36.46
C ARG A 95 5.26 -0.37 -36.05
N ALA A 96 5.37 0.28 -34.88
CA ALA A 96 6.65 0.84 -34.44
C ALA A 96 7.67 -0.21 -34.01
N GLU A 97 7.23 -1.31 -33.41
CA GLU A 97 8.09 -2.32 -32.77
C GLU A 97 8.15 -3.65 -33.58
N GLY A 98 7.32 -3.81 -34.61
CA GLY A 98 7.30 -5.01 -35.49
C GLY A 98 6.79 -6.27 -34.75
N ARG A 99 5.84 -6.13 -33.81
CA ARG A 99 5.32 -7.25 -33.03
C ARG A 99 4.52 -8.24 -33.86
N LYS A 100 4.84 -9.53 -33.75
CA LYS A 100 4.37 -10.59 -34.62
C LYS A 100 3.30 -11.49 -34.05
N THR A 101 3.26 -11.67 -32.73
CA THR A 101 2.33 -12.62 -32.09
C THR A 101 1.78 -12.05 -30.80
N ALA A 102 0.49 -11.78 -30.78
CA ALA A 102 -0.17 -11.16 -29.62
C ALA A 102 -1.11 -12.12 -28.90
N VAL A 103 -1.15 -11.99 -27.57
CA VAL A 103 -2.23 -12.53 -26.72
C VAL A 103 -2.90 -11.38 -26.00
N ILE A 104 -4.22 -11.28 -26.18
CA ILE A 104 -5.05 -10.22 -25.65
C ILE A 104 -5.95 -10.80 -24.55
N PHE A 105 -5.79 -10.35 -23.30
CA PHE A 105 -6.64 -10.75 -22.18
C PHE A 105 -7.82 -9.80 -22.06
N CYS A 106 -9.02 -10.35 -22.18
CA CYS A 106 -10.27 -9.62 -22.14
C CYS A 106 -11.14 -10.06 -20.94
N ASN A 107 -12.13 -9.23 -20.63
CA ASN A 107 -13.08 -9.48 -19.57
C ASN A 107 -14.41 -10.01 -20.14
N GLY A 108 -14.51 -11.32 -20.28
CA GLY A 108 -15.65 -11.99 -20.86
C GLY A 108 -15.55 -12.20 -22.38
N ILE A 109 -16.43 -13.06 -22.89
CA ILE A 109 -16.43 -13.51 -24.30
C ILE A 109 -16.89 -12.38 -25.22
N GLU A 110 -17.86 -11.57 -24.80
CA GLU A 110 -18.36 -10.43 -25.58
C GLU A 110 -17.27 -9.41 -25.82
N HIS A 111 -16.62 -8.95 -24.76
CA HIS A 111 -15.47 -8.03 -24.88
C HIS A 111 -14.36 -8.63 -25.76
N ALA A 112 -14.02 -9.92 -25.58
CA ALA A 112 -13.04 -10.60 -26.41
C ALA A 112 -13.44 -10.61 -27.90
N THR A 113 -14.74 -10.72 -28.19
CA THR A 113 -15.29 -10.70 -29.55
C THR A 113 -15.18 -9.30 -30.16
N HIS A 114 -15.60 -8.27 -29.41
CA HIS A 114 -15.51 -6.86 -29.88
C HIS A 114 -14.06 -6.45 -30.15
N VAL A 115 -13.13 -6.79 -29.27
CA VAL A 115 -11.69 -6.52 -29.44
C VAL A 115 -11.13 -7.27 -30.65
N ARG A 116 -11.49 -8.54 -30.87
CA ARG A 116 -11.09 -9.29 -32.07
C ARG A 116 -11.61 -8.63 -33.34
N ASP A 117 -12.87 -8.22 -33.38
CA ASP A 117 -13.49 -7.63 -34.56
C ASP A 117 -12.83 -6.30 -34.90
N GLU A 118 -12.47 -5.51 -33.90
CA GLU A 118 -11.74 -4.26 -34.09
C GLU A 118 -10.31 -4.51 -34.66
N PHE A 119 -9.57 -5.54 -34.17
CA PHE A 119 -8.29 -5.92 -34.78
C PHE A 119 -8.43 -6.37 -36.21
N ARG A 120 -9.47 -7.14 -36.53
CA ARG A 120 -9.75 -7.59 -37.91
C ARG A 120 -10.11 -6.42 -38.81
N ALA A 121 -10.89 -5.47 -38.35
CA ALA A 121 -11.20 -4.23 -39.07
C ALA A 121 -9.94 -3.42 -39.40
N ASN A 122 -8.91 -3.51 -38.58
CA ASN A 122 -7.61 -2.89 -38.76
C ASN A 122 -6.60 -3.78 -39.54
N GLY A 123 -7.04 -4.91 -40.11
CA GLY A 123 -6.24 -5.75 -41.00
C GLY A 123 -5.38 -6.82 -40.33
N LEU A 124 -5.53 -7.04 -39.02
CA LEU A 124 -4.80 -8.10 -38.33
C LEU A 124 -5.66 -9.37 -38.19
N THR A 125 -5.03 -10.54 -38.42
CA THR A 125 -5.69 -11.82 -38.21
C THR A 125 -5.78 -12.14 -36.70
N CYS A 126 -7.01 -12.22 -36.17
CA CYS A 126 -7.23 -12.45 -34.76
C CYS A 126 -8.41 -13.39 -34.52
N GLU A 127 -8.31 -14.29 -33.56
CA GLU A 127 -9.38 -15.24 -33.17
C GLU A 127 -9.74 -15.13 -31.69
N VAL A 128 -10.96 -15.57 -31.32
CA VAL A 128 -11.39 -15.63 -29.93
C VAL A 128 -11.11 -17.01 -29.35
N LEU A 129 -10.49 -17.05 -28.17
CA LEU A 129 -10.29 -18.25 -27.38
C LEU A 129 -11.06 -18.17 -26.07
N SER A 130 -12.02 -19.03 -25.86
CA SER A 130 -12.86 -19.05 -24.66
C SER A 130 -12.99 -20.45 -24.08
N GLY A 131 -13.58 -20.55 -22.89
CA GLY A 131 -13.96 -21.84 -22.30
C GLY A 131 -14.91 -22.66 -23.17
N LYS A 132 -15.68 -21.99 -24.04
CA LYS A 132 -16.64 -22.62 -24.99
C LYS A 132 -16.00 -23.10 -26.28
N THR A 133 -14.75 -22.65 -26.61
CA THR A 133 -14.05 -23.07 -27.84
C THR A 133 -13.78 -24.58 -27.82
N PRO A 134 -14.22 -25.33 -28.83
CA PRO A 134 -13.99 -26.77 -28.91
C PRO A 134 -12.51 -27.14 -28.89
N LYS A 135 -12.14 -28.31 -28.36
CA LYS A 135 -10.72 -28.72 -28.21
C LYS A 135 -9.96 -28.76 -29.54
N GLY A 136 -10.63 -29.16 -30.63
CA GLY A 136 -10.04 -29.19 -31.98
C GLY A 136 -9.68 -27.79 -32.49
N GLU A 137 -10.66 -26.88 -32.45
CA GLU A 137 -10.51 -25.49 -32.84
C GLU A 137 -9.46 -24.77 -31.99
N ARG A 138 -9.47 -24.99 -30.67
CA ARG A 138 -8.42 -24.45 -29.78
C ARG A 138 -7.02 -24.89 -30.20
N ARG A 139 -6.84 -26.16 -30.53
CA ARG A 139 -5.54 -26.66 -31.02
C ARG A 139 -5.14 -26.00 -32.34
N GLN A 140 -6.11 -25.78 -33.24
CA GLN A 140 -5.86 -25.11 -34.52
C GLN A 140 -5.43 -23.66 -34.31
N ILE A 141 -6.17 -22.89 -33.50
CA ILE A 141 -5.83 -21.49 -33.17
C ILE A 141 -4.40 -21.39 -32.59
N ILE A 142 -4.05 -22.28 -31.65
CA ILE A 142 -2.71 -22.32 -31.05
C ILE A 142 -1.64 -22.68 -32.10
N SER A 143 -1.94 -23.59 -33.01
CA SER A 143 -1.04 -23.98 -34.11
C SER A 143 -0.83 -22.81 -35.07
N ASP A 144 -1.88 -22.09 -35.42
CA ASP A 144 -1.86 -20.96 -36.32
C ASP A 144 -1.11 -19.74 -35.72
N LEU A 145 -1.24 -19.50 -34.40
CA LEU A 145 -0.41 -18.54 -33.67
C LEU A 145 1.07 -18.91 -33.73
N LYS A 146 1.42 -20.19 -33.50
CA LYS A 146 2.82 -20.67 -33.52
C LYS A 146 3.44 -20.61 -34.92
N SER A 147 2.65 -20.81 -35.96
CA SER A 147 3.12 -20.75 -37.34
C SER A 147 3.13 -19.34 -37.91
N GLY A 148 2.58 -18.35 -37.23
CA GLY A 148 2.45 -16.97 -37.70
C GLY A 148 1.33 -16.76 -38.74
N LYS A 149 0.45 -17.75 -38.96
CA LYS A 149 -0.76 -17.59 -39.78
C LYS A 149 -1.79 -16.69 -39.08
N LEU A 150 -1.80 -16.72 -37.79
CA LEU A 150 -2.63 -15.89 -36.94
C LEU A 150 -1.74 -14.92 -36.18
N TRP A 151 -2.02 -13.62 -36.31
CA TRP A 151 -1.28 -12.59 -35.59
C TRP A 151 -1.59 -12.61 -34.08
N GLY A 152 -2.86 -12.77 -33.70
CA GLY A 152 -3.23 -12.70 -32.30
C GLY A 152 -4.46 -13.51 -31.92
N CYS A 153 -4.66 -13.68 -30.63
CA CYS A 153 -5.92 -14.19 -30.09
C CYS A 153 -6.36 -13.39 -28.86
N THR A 154 -7.62 -13.02 -28.86
CA THR A 154 -8.31 -12.53 -27.66
C THR A 154 -8.78 -13.70 -26.82
N ASN A 155 -8.72 -13.56 -25.51
CA ASN A 155 -9.17 -14.66 -24.65
C ASN A 155 -9.82 -14.18 -23.34
N ASP A 156 -10.78 -14.99 -22.87
CA ASP A 156 -11.33 -14.88 -21.52
C ASP A 156 -10.81 -16.03 -20.65
N ASN A 157 -9.78 -15.75 -19.85
CA ASN A 157 -9.17 -16.64 -18.84
C ASN A 157 -8.66 -18.02 -19.31
N VAL A 158 -8.68 -18.35 -20.60
CA VAL A 158 -8.33 -19.71 -21.10
C VAL A 158 -6.83 -19.89 -21.25
N LEU A 159 -6.12 -18.85 -21.64
CA LEU A 159 -4.67 -18.89 -21.82
C LEU A 159 -3.89 -18.56 -20.54
N SER A 160 -4.54 -18.39 -19.41
CA SER A 160 -3.88 -18.14 -18.14
C SER A 160 -3.11 -19.37 -17.63
N THR A 161 -3.51 -20.61 -18.00
CA THR A 161 -2.86 -21.85 -17.55
C THR A 161 -2.69 -22.85 -18.71
N GLY A 162 -1.68 -23.73 -18.61
CA GLY A 162 -1.56 -24.96 -19.40
C GLY A 162 -1.13 -24.86 -20.87
N THR A 163 -0.97 -23.65 -21.46
CA THR A 163 -0.65 -23.51 -22.87
C THR A 163 0.79 -23.01 -23.09
N ASN A 164 1.55 -23.66 -23.95
CA ASN A 164 2.92 -23.25 -24.30
C ASN A 164 2.96 -22.63 -25.69
N ILE A 165 3.09 -21.29 -25.76
CA ILE A 165 3.23 -20.48 -26.99
C ILE A 165 4.44 -19.56 -26.80
N PRO A 166 5.68 -20.01 -27.09
CA PRO A 166 6.89 -19.22 -26.86
C PRO A 166 6.99 -17.97 -27.74
N CYS A 167 6.35 -17.97 -28.92
CA CYS A 167 6.41 -16.87 -29.90
C CYS A 167 5.63 -15.62 -29.50
N ILE A 168 4.90 -15.61 -28.38
CA ILE A 168 4.20 -14.41 -27.89
C ILE A 168 5.22 -13.31 -27.61
N ASP A 169 5.21 -12.24 -28.39
CA ASP A 169 6.06 -11.06 -28.24
C ASP A 169 5.28 -9.80 -27.85
N LEU A 170 3.94 -9.91 -27.79
CA LEU A 170 3.04 -8.87 -27.31
C LEU A 170 1.97 -9.43 -26.39
N ILE A 171 1.85 -8.87 -25.19
CA ILE A 171 0.72 -9.09 -24.30
C ILE A 171 -0.08 -7.80 -24.19
N VAL A 172 -1.38 -7.90 -24.46
CA VAL A 172 -2.33 -6.80 -24.29
C VAL A 172 -3.27 -7.16 -23.16
N ASP A 173 -3.12 -6.51 -22.01
CA ASP A 173 -3.95 -6.79 -20.83
C ASP A 173 -5.07 -5.75 -20.73
N MET A 174 -6.27 -6.17 -21.15
CA MET A 174 -7.52 -5.41 -21.09
C MET A 174 -8.47 -5.95 -20.01
N ALA A 175 -7.99 -6.81 -19.12
CA ALA A 175 -8.81 -7.46 -18.10
C ALA A 175 -8.32 -7.10 -16.68
N PRO A 176 -8.86 -6.04 -16.06
CA PRO A 176 -8.57 -5.69 -14.67
C PRO A 176 -8.78 -6.88 -13.72
N THR A 177 -7.88 -7.06 -12.76
CA THR A 177 -8.00 -8.12 -11.75
C THR A 177 -7.37 -7.68 -10.42
N GLU A 178 -7.99 -8.10 -9.32
CA GLU A 178 -7.39 -8.01 -7.98
C GLU A 178 -6.50 -9.23 -7.69
N SER A 179 -6.56 -10.25 -8.55
CA SER A 179 -5.79 -11.48 -8.39
C SER A 179 -4.36 -11.30 -8.89
N THR A 180 -3.43 -11.15 -7.96
CA THR A 180 -1.99 -11.16 -8.21
C THR A 180 -1.55 -12.41 -8.99
N ASN A 181 -2.13 -13.56 -8.65
CA ASN A 181 -1.88 -14.82 -9.34
C ASN A 181 -2.24 -14.75 -10.85
N ARG A 182 -3.43 -14.25 -11.18
CA ARG A 182 -3.84 -14.07 -12.60
C ARG A 182 -2.92 -13.12 -13.33
N TYR A 183 -2.58 -11.99 -12.72
CA TYR A 183 -1.66 -11.02 -13.31
C TYR A 183 -0.30 -11.65 -13.64
N VAL A 184 0.34 -12.31 -12.66
CA VAL A 184 1.63 -12.97 -12.86
C VAL A 184 1.55 -14.08 -13.91
N GLN A 185 0.49 -14.88 -13.91
CA GLN A 185 0.30 -15.95 -14.90
C GLN A 185 0.11 -15.41 -16.32
N ARG A 186 -0.63 -14.30 -16.52
CA ARG A 186 -0.80 -13.63 -17.82
C ARG A 186 0.53 -13.08 -18.31
N ALA A 187 1.23 -12.30 -17.49
CA ALA A 187 2.53 -11.75 -17.82
C ALA A 187 3.57 -12.83 -18.11
N GLY A 188 3.57 -13.92 -17.34
CA GLY A 188 4.44 -15.08 -17.56
C GLY A 188 4.24 -15.81 -18.89
N ARG A 189 3.16 -15.53 -19.65
CA ARG A 189 3.04 -16.05 -21.03
C ARG A 189 4.04 -15.42 -21.97
N GLY A 190 4.42 -14.17 -21.73
CA GLY A 190 5.42 -13.46 -22.53
C GLY A 190 6.86 -13.77 -22.15
N THR A 191 7.15 -14.31 -20.97
CA THR A 191 8.54 -14.51 -20.53
C THR A 191 9.26 -15.69 -21.17
N ARG A 192 8.58 -16.54 -21.94
CA ARG A 192 9.19 -17.70 -22.57
C ARG A 192 10.18 -17.30 -23.65
N VAL A 193 11.36 -17.93 -23.66
CA VAL A 193 12.43 -17.61 -24.59
C VAL A 193 12.27 -18.32 -25.94
N ILE A 194 12.82 -17.71 -26.99
CA ILE A 194 13.17 -18.36 -28.24
C ILE A 194 14.60 -17.95 -28.55
N TYR A 195 15.54 -18.87 -28.42
CA TYR A 195 16.93 -18.63 -28.75
C TYR A 195 17.15 -18.66 -30.24
N ALA A 196 18.11 -17.88 -30.73
CA ALA A 196 18.62 -17.99 -32.11
C ALA A 196 19.21 -19.38 -32.35
N ARG A 197 18.90 -19.96 -33.49
CA ARG A 197 19.36 -21.32 -33.82
C ARG A 197 20.88 -21.37 -34.01
N GLY A 198 21.49 -22.45 -33.47
CA GLY A 198 22.93 -22.72 -33.67
C GLY A 198 23.84 -21.92 -32.73
N MET A 199 23.32 -21.12 -31.80
CA MET A 199 24.13 -20.44 -30.80
C MET A 199 24.33 -21.33 -29.58
N PRO A 200 25.51 -21.24 -28.89
CA PRO A 200 25.73 -21.93 -27.61
C PRO A 200 24.83 -21.36 -26.51
N LEU A 201 24.53 -22.16 -25.51
CA LEU A 201 23.60 -21.84 -24.40
C LEU A 201 24.15 -22.24 -23.02
N ASP A 202 25.43 -22.54 -22.92
CA ASP A 202 26.04 -23.10 -21.71
C ASP A 202 26.17 -22.04 -20.62
N THR A 203 26.56 -20.83 -20.99
CA THR A 203 26.69 -19.69 -20.06
C THR A 203 25.49 -18.74 -20.14
N LYS A 204 25.32 -17.89 -19.14
CA LYS A 204 24.25 -16.89 -19.17
C LYS A 204 24.48 -15.84 -20.27
N GLU A 205 25.71 -15.48 -20.51
CA GLU A 205 26.11 -14.52 -21.57
C GLU A 205 25.75 -15.07 -22.95
N GLU A 206 25.99 -16.34 -23.19
CA GLU A 206 25.61 -17.02 -24.42
C GLU A 206 24.08 -17.07 -24.60
N ARG A 207 23.35 -17.39 -23.54
CA ARG A 207 21.88 -17.38 -23.60
C ARG A 207 21.33 -15.98 -23.87
N HIS A 208 21.87 -14.94 -23.24
CA HIS A 208 21.49 -13.55 -23.54
C HIS A 208 21.81 -13.16 -24.98
N ALA A 209 22.98 -13.51 -25.49
CA ALA A 209 23.33 -13.29 -26.89
C ALA A 209 22.38 -14.02 -27.85
N ALA A 210 22.01 -15.27 -27.52
CA ALA A 210 21.06 -16.05 -28.28
C ALA A 210 19.62 -15.51 -28.25
N ILE A 211 19.20 -14.89 -27.12
CA ILE A 211 17.93 -14.18 -27.01
C ILE A 211 17.96 -12.92 -27.87
N ALA A 212 19.00 -12.11 -27.75
CA ALA A 212 19.13 -10.85 -28.50
C ALA A 212 19.14 -11.06 -30.01
N ALA A 213 19.83 -12.11 -30.49
CA ALA A 213 19.87 -12.51 -31.92
C ALA A 213 18.63 -13.30 -32.35
N GLY A 214 17.77 -13.71 -31.41
CA GLY A 214 16.59 -14.52 -31.69
C GLY A 214 15.40 -13.72 -32.23
N PRO A 215 14.33 -14.41 -32.65
CA PRO A 215 13.15 -13.75 -33.22
C PRO A 215 12.33 -12.99 -32.17
N LYS A 216 12.66 -13.12 -30.88
CA LYS A 216 11.92 -12.52 -29.75
C LYS A 216 12.89 -12.04 -28.65
N PRO A 217 13.53 -10.89 -28.85
CA PRO A 217 14.48 -10.35 -27.86
C PRO A 217 13.82 -9.87 -26.57
N ASN A 218 12.56 -9.46 -26.63
CA ASN A 218 11.73 -9.10 -25.48
C ASN A 218 10.25 -9.30 -25.79
N THR A 219 9.40 -9.14 -24.79
CA THR A 219 7.94 -9.11 -24.94
C THR A 219 7.39 -7.78 -24.43
N ARG A 220 6.63 -7.08 -25.26
CA ARG A 220 5.89 -5.89 -24.89
C ARG A 220 4.67 -6.26 -24.06
N TYR A 221 4.48 -5.63 -22.91
CA TYR A 221 3.28 -5.73 -22.08
C TYR A 221 2.54 -4.39 -22.11
N MET A 222 1.33 -4.36 -22.67
CA MET A 222 0.48 -3.17 -22.73
C MET A 222 -0.63 -3.25 -21.67
N ASN A 223 -0.59 -2.35 -20.71
CA ASN A 223 -1.36 -2.42 -19.47
C ASN A 223 -2.58 -1.48 -19.50
N PHE A 224 -3.61 -1.81 -20.27
CA PHE A 224 -4.87 -1.05 -20.26
C PHE A 224 -5.69 -1.29 -18.99
N ALA A 225 -5.47 -2.42 -18.37
CA ALA A 225 -6.19 -2.88 -17.17
C ALA A 225 -5.76 -2.21 -15.86
N GLY A 226 -4.66 -1.43 -15.85
CA GLY A 226 -4.11 -0.85 -14.64
C GLY A 226 -3.53 -1.90 -13.66
N ASN A 227 -3.16 -3.08 -14.16
CA ASN A 227 -2.69 -4.17 -13.31
C ASN A 227 -1.26 -3.94 -12.80
N ILE A 228 -0.40 -3.22 -13.55
CA ILE A 228 0.95 -2.86 -13.07
C ILE A 228 0.85 -1.89 -11.89
N GLU A 229 -0.01 -0.88 -11.96
CA GLU A 229 -0.24 0.09 -10.89
C GLU A 229 -0.84 -0.59 -9.65
N ARG A 230 -1.68 -1.60 -9.86
CA ARG A 230 -2.32 -2.34 -8.78
C ARG A 230 -1.40 -3.34 -8.09
N HIS A 231 -0.57 -4.06 -8.84
CA HIS A 231 0.24 -5.18 -8.33
C HIS A 231 1.74 -4.91 -8.32
N GLY A 232 2.22 -3.91 -9.03
CA GLY A 232 3.65 -3.65 -9.28
C GLY A 232 4.21 -4.41 -10.48
N PRO A 233 5.47 -4.15 -10.84
CA PRO A 233 6.18 -4.92 -11.87
C PRO A 233 6.20 -6.41 -11.52
N VAL A 234 6.04 -7.27 -12.55
CA VAL A 234 5.79 -8.72 -12.37
C VAL A 234 6.91 -9.47 -11.67
N ASP A 235 8.13 -8.96 -11.72
CA ASP A 235 9.33 -9.50 -11.05
C ASP A 235 9.47 -9.05 -9.58
N CYS A 236 8.69 -8.05 -9.16
CA CYS A 236 8.69 -7.48 -7.82
C CYS A 236 7.34 -7.59 -7.10
N VAL A 237 6.45 -8.44 -7.58
CA VAL A 237 5.10 -8.58 -7.03
C VAL A 237 5.13 -9.15 -5.62
N THR A 238 4.51 -8.44 -4.70
CA THR A 238 4.24 -8.92 -3.33
C THR A 238 2.74 -9.14 -3.17
N PRO A 239 2.28 -10.37 -2.86
CA PRO A 239 0.86 -10.63 -2.61
C PRO A 239 0.35 -9.77 -1.46
N LYS A 240 -0.76 -9.06 -1.68
CA LYS A 240 -1.41 -8.28 -0.63
C LYS A 240 -2.09 -9.23 0.35
N LYS A 241 -1.90 -9.03 1.65
CA LYS A 241 -2.65 -9.77 2.68
C LYS A 241 -4.11 -9.33 2.64
N PRO A 242 -5.08 -10.23 2.88
CA PRO A 242 -6.48 -9.87 3.04
C PRO A 242 -6.63 -8.76 4.09
N GLY A 243 -7.33 -7.68 3.75
CA GLY A 243 -7.50 -6.52 4.65
C GLY A 243 -6.36 -5.49 4.66
N SER A 244 -5.27 -5.71 3.91
CA SER A 244 -4.27 -4.65 3.68
C SER A 244 -4.83 -3.58 2.75
N GLY A 245 -4.52 -2.28 3.05
CA GLY A 245 -5.05 -1.12 2.35
C GLY A 245 -4.90 -1.14 0.82
N GLN A 246 -5.70 -0.32 0.15
CA GLN A 246 -5.84 -0.26 -1.31
C GLN A 246 -4.75 0.59 -2.02
N GLY A 247 -3.56 0.75 -1.45
CA GLY A 247 -2.50 1.53 -2.07
C GLY A 247 -2.04 0.94 -3.42
N GLU A 248 -1.77 1.81 -4.39
CA GLU A 248 -1.10 1.45 -5.63
C GLU A 248 0.34 0.99 -5.35
N ALA A 249 0.87 0.12 -6.21
CA ALA A 249 2.25 -0.29 -6.10
C ALA A 249 3.18 0.89 -6.44
N PRO A 250 4.28 1.11 -5.71
CA PRO A 250 5.21 2.19 -6.00
C PRO A 250 5.98 1.90 -7.29
N ILE A 251 5.62 2.60 -8.36
CA ILE A 251 6.27 2.54 -9.68
C ILE A 251 6.82 3.90 -10.09
N LYS A 252 7.74 3.92 -11.04
CA LYS A 252 8.23 5.11 -11.74
C LYS A 252 8.45 4.83 -13.21
N ILE A 253 8.54 5.89 -14.01
CA ILE A 253 8.74 5.82 -15.47
C ILE A 253 10.15 6.31 -15.76
N CYS A 254 10.86 5.59 -16.61
CA CYS A 254 12.17 6.00 -17.11
C CYS A 254 12.01 7.18 -18.08
N MET A 255 12.67 8.29 -17.77
CA MET A 255 12.60 9.51 -18.60
C MET A 255 13.28 9.34 -19.97
N GLN A 256 14.13 8.32 -20.14
CA GLN A 256 14.87 8.08 -21.39
C GLN A 256 14.12 7.17 -22.37
N CYS A 257 13.41 6.15 -21.87
CA CYS A 257 12.79 5.13 -22.73
C CYS A 257 11.35 4.81 -22.37
N ASP A 258 10.76 5.53 -21.41
CA ASP A 258 9.39 5.38 -20.90
C ASP A 258 9.09 4.00 -20.28
N GLU A 259 10.11 3.20 -19.93
CA GLU A 259 9.91 1.91 -19.27
C GLU A 259 9.31 2.11 -17.87
N ILE A 260 8.27 1.35 -17.54
CA ILE A 260 7.67 1.33 -16.19
C ILE A 260 8.47 0.37 -15.33
N VAL A 261 9.04 0.89 -14.24
CA VAL A 261 9.88 0.13 -13.30
C VAL A 261 9.43 0.31 -11.86
N ALA A 262 9.88 -0.57 -10.95
CA ALA A 262 9.65 -0.37 -9.53
C ALA A 262 10.31 0.93 -9.04
N ALA A 263 9.68 1.64 -8.09
CA ALA A 263 10.19 2.93 -7.60
C ALA A 263 11.62 2.85 -7.05
N GLY A 264 12.02 1.72 -6.47
CA GLY A 264 13.36 1.48 -5.93
C GLY A 264 14.44 1.13 -6.96
N THR A 265 14.10 0.96 -8.25
CA THR A 265 15.05 0.59 -9.32
C THR A 265 16.11 1.67 -9.49
N ARG A 266 17.39 1.31 -9.44
CA ARG A 266 18.52 2.26 -9.57
C ARG A 266 18.98 2.47 -11.00
N VAL A 267 18.96 1.42 -11.80
CA VAL A 267 19.35 1.44 -13.23
C VAL A 267 18.16 0.94 -14.03
N CYS A 268 17.81 1.65 -15.10
CA CYS A 268 16.72 1.23 -15.96
C CYS A 268 17.10 -0.09 -16.64
N PRO A 269 16.30 -1.13 -16.42
CA PRO A 269 16.64 -2.40 -17.01
C PRO A 269 16.47 -2.44 -18.54
N ASN A 270 15.88 -1.45 -19.19
CA ASN A 270 15.68 -1.40 -20.66
C ASN A 270 16.72 -0.56 -21.41
N CYS A 271 17.24 0.50 -20.82
CA CYS A 271 18.18 1.40 -21.50
C CYS A 271 19.40 1.75 -20.64
N ASP A 272 19.61 1.06 -19.53
CA ASP A 272 20.73 1.21 -18.61
C ASP A 272 20.91 2.63 -18.04
N THR A 273 19.90 3.50 -18.18
CA THR A 273 19.92 4.84 -17.59
C THR A 273 19.89 4.74 -16.08
N GLU A 274 20.83 5.38 -15.41
CA GLU A 274 20.83 5.50 -13.95
C GLU A 274 19.76 6.49 -13.50
N PHE A 275 18.97 6.11 -12.49
CA PHE A 275 18.04 7.00 -11.83
C PHE A 275 18.77 7.78 -10.75
N ILE A 276 18.82 9.09 -10.89
CA ILE A 276 19.31 9.98 -9.86
C ILE A 276 18.25 10.01 -8.74
N PHE A 277 18.56 9.37 -7.63
CA PHE A 277 17.82 9.59 -6.41
C PHE A 277 18.39 10.88 -5.81
N GLU A 278 17.60 11.95 -5.77
CA GLU A 278 17.88 13.02 -4.84
C GLU A 278 17.98 12.36 -3.45
N GLU A 279 19.17 12.36 -2.88
CA GLU A 279 19.29 12.03 -1.47
C GLU A 279 18.42 13.06 -0.74
N LYS A 280 17.19 12.68 -0.44
CA LYS A 280 16.43 13.40 0.58
C LYS A 280 17.39 13.51 1.74
N PRO A 281 17.68 14.74 2.23
CA PRO A 281 18.63 14.90 3.32
C PRO A 281 18.28 13.81 4.31
N LYS A 282 19.24 12.91 4.55
CA LYS A 282 19.06 11.86 5.54
C LYS A 282 18.68 12.64 6.77
N PHE A 283 17.40 12.51 7.17
CA PHE A 283 17.04 13.00 8.48
C PHE A 283 18.07 12.34 9.38
N THR A 284 19.02 13.12 9.87
CA THR A 284 20.04 12.67 10.80
C THR A 284 19.40 12.24 12.12
N ALA A 285 18.17 12.67 12.35
CA ALA A 285 17.26 12.02 13.25
C ALA A 285 16.68 10.77 12.55
N ARG A 286 17.22 9.62 12.84
CA ARG A 286 16.58 8.35 12.50
C ARG A 286 15.22 8.33 13.20
N PRO A 287 14.08 8.30 12.46
CA PRO A 287 12.76 8.36 13.10
C PRO A 287 12.55 7.25 14.13
N THR A 288 13.23 6.13 13.95
CA THR A 288 13.23 5.01 14.88
C THR A 288 13.96 5.27 16.18
N ASP A 289 15.04 6.03 16.15
CA ASP A 289 15.82 6.31 17.36
C ASP A 289 15.14 7.39 18.21
N VAL A 290 14.26 8.18 17.58
CA VAL A 290 13.53 9.27 18.22
C VAL A 290 12.13 8.87 18.66
N ALA A 291 11.44 7.99 17.92
CA ALA A 291 10.06 7.67 18.22
C ALA A 291 9.88 6.52 19.22
N ILE A 292 10.85 5.61 19.34
CA ILE A 292 10.77 4.45 20.23
C ILE A 292 11.52 4.69 21.54
N LEU A 293 12.64 5.32 21.47
CA LEU A 293 13.32 5.85 22.62
C LEU A 293 12.81 7.26 22.71
N ALA A 294 11.81 7.43 23.59
CA ALA A 294 11.33 8.74 23.94
C ALA A 294 12.55 9.64 23.94
N THR A 295 12.64 10.42 22.94
CA THR A 295 13.61 11.45 22.81
C THR A 295 14.09 11.81 24.17
N VAL A 296 15.32 11.69 24.37
CA VAL A 296 16.00 12.72 25.08
C VAL A 296 16.01 13.97 24.15
N ALA A 297 14.88 14.53 23.80
CA ALA A 297 14.72 15.95 23.78
C ALA A 297 15.19 16.32 25.15
N GLU A 298 16.19 17.17 25.30
CA GLU A 298 16.57 17.70 26.59
C GLU A 298 15.27 17.95 27.32
N GLU A 299 15.09 17.19 28.42
CA GLU A 299 13.82 17.14 29.12
C GLU A 299 13.54 18.58 29.52
N ASP A 300 12.61 19.24 28.85
CA ASP A 300 12.25 20.63 29.17
C ASP A 300 11.41 20.58 30.45
N TRP A 301 12.15 20.39 31.55
CA TRP A 301 11.59 20.36 32.87
C TRP A 301 11.29 21.77 33.35
N ARG A 302 10.03 21.99 33.71
CA ARG A 302 9.54 23.29 34.14
C ARG A 302 9.00 23.20 35.56
N ALA A 303 9.45 24.08 36.42
CA ALA A 303 8.96 24.18 37.80
C ALA A 303 7.51 24.61 37.82
N VAL A 304 6.68 23.88 38.55
CA VAL A 304 5.26 24.15 38.74
C VAL A 304 5.09 24.98 40.00
N THR A 305 4.52 26.17 39.85
CA THR A 305 4.24 27.06 40.97
C THR A 305 2.91 26.79 41.66
N ASP A 306 1.92 26.31 40.86
CA ASP A 306 0.60 25.93 41.38
C ASP A 306 -0.04 24.87 40.47
N ARG A 307 -1.01 24.11 41.02
CA ARG A 307 -1.77 23.10 40.30
C ARG A 307 -3.23 23.11 40.75
N THR A 308 -4.11 23.31 39.74
CA THR A 308 -5.56 23.32 39.99
C THR A 308 -6.27 22.28 39.15
N PHE A 309 -7.49 21.89 39.59
CA PHE A 309 -8.30 20.89 38.91
C PHE A 309 -9.68 21.46 38.60
N GLN A 310 -10.14 21.25 37.34
CA GLN A 310 -11.45 21.66 36.89
C GLN A 310 -12.19 20.48 36.27
N LEU A 311 -13.51 20.40 36.47
CA LEU A 311 -14.35 19.47 35.74
C LEU A 311 -14.44 19.88 34.29
N HIS A 312 -14.16 18.95 33.36
CA HIS A 312 -14.32 19.16 31.94
C HIS A 312 -15.43 18.23 31.42
N PRO A 313 -16.57 18.79 30.97
CA PRO A 313 -17.67 17.99 30.42
C PRO A 313 -17.26 17.22 29.18
N GLY A 314 -17.69 15.96 29.10
CA GLY A 314 -17.49 15.15 27.92
C GLY A 314 -18.39 15.61 26.77
N LYS A 315 -17.85 15.67 25.54
CA LYS A 315 -18.63 15.95 24.31
C LYS A 315 -19.10 14.62 23.70
N ASP A 316 -20.22 14.64 22.98
CA ASP A 316 -20.74 13.52 22.18
C ASP A 316 -20.95 12.19 22.95
N GLY A 317 -21.43 12.27 24.19
CA GLY A 317 -21.71 11.10 25.02
C GLY A 317 -20.49 10.45 25.65
N LYS A 318 -19.31 11.06 25.55
CA LYS A 318 -18.10 10.64 26.27
C LYS A 318 -18.20 11.03 27.75
N PRO A 319 -17.62 10.22 28.65
CA PRO A 319 -17.58 10.56 30.09
C PRO A 319 -16.80 11.86 30.32
N ASP A 320 -17.18 12.58 31.40
CA ASP A 320 -16.44 13.75 31.85
C ASP A 320 -14.99 13.41 32.23
N SER A 321 -14.11 14.41 32.15
CA SER A 321 -12.72 14.31 32.56
C SER A 321 -12.34 15.42 33.54
N ILE A 322 -11.14 15.34 34.09
CA ILE A 322 -10.53 16.39 34.92
C ILE A 322 -9.49 17.11 34.09
N LYS A 323 -9.61 18.40 33.92
CA LYS A 323 -8.59 19.28 33.40
C LYS A 323 -7.65 19.65 34.57
N CYS A 324 -6.44 19.12 34.56
CA CYS A 324 -5.36 19.51 35.48
C CYS A 324 -4.61 20.67 34.83
N ILE A 325 -4.53 21.79 35.55
CA ILE A 325 -3.88 23.03 35.11
C ILE A 325 -2.64 23.22 35.95
N TYR A 326 -1.47 23.18 35.31
CA TYR A 326 -0.18 23.48 35.93
C TYR A 326 0.21 24.92 35.62
N LEU A 327 0.47 25.71 36.64
CA LEU A 327 1.00 27.06 36.47
C LEU A 327 2.53 27.00 36.46
N VAL A 328 3.13 27.42 35.35
CA VAL A 328 4.58 27.47 35.14
C VAL A 328 4.98 28.91 34.84
N GLY A 329 5.47 29.63 35.84
CA GLY A 329 5.62 31.08 35.73
C GLY A 329 4.30 31.77 35.45
N TYR A 330 4.17 32.41 34.28
CA TYR A 330 2.93 33.06 33.80
C TYR A 330 2.16 32.21 32.77
N THR A 331 2.57 30.97 32.53
CA THR A 331 1.96 30.12 31.51
C THR A 331 1.17 29.00 32.16
N ALA A 332 -0.07 28.78 31.73
CA ALA A 332 -0.89 27.65 32.14
C ALA A 332 -0.72 26.48 31.15
N ILE A 333 -0.33 25.31 31.66
CA ILE A 333 -0.18 24.07 30.88
C ILE A 333 -1.23 23.08 31.33
N ASN A 334 -1.96 22.49 30.40
CA ASN A 334 -3.12 21.65 30.72
C ASN A 334 -2.83 20.17 30.44
N GLU A 335 -3.30 19.31 31.34
CA GLU A 335 -3.33 17.86 31.17
C GLU A 335 -4.73 17.33 31.48
N TRP A 336 -5.21 16.34 30.70
CA TRP A 336 -6.52 15.72 30.93
C TRP A 336 -6.37 14.38 31.64
N ILE A 337 -7.04 14.23 32.77
CA ILE A 337 -7.10 13.03 33.60
C ILE A 337 -8.51 12.46 33.51
N CYS A 338 -8.64 11.19 33.16
CA CYS A 338 -9.89 10.57 32.73
C CYS A 338 -10.34 9.43 33.70
N PRO A 339 -10.70 9.71 34.94
CA PRO A 339 -11.02 8.67 35.92
C PRO A 339 -12.31 7.88 35.61
N GLY A 340 -13.29 8.49 34.92
CA GLY A 340 -14.55 7.86 34.52
C GLY A 340 -14.54 7.12 33.19
N HIS A 341 -13.42 7.07 32.49
CA HIS A 341 -13.29 6.41 31.18
C HIS A 341 -12.97 4.91 31.32
N LYS A 342 -12.94 4.18 30.18
CA LYS A 342 -12.54 2.76 30.14
C LYS A 342 -11.22 2.60 29.34
N GLY A 343 -10.50 1.50 29.58
CA GLY A 343 -9.26 1.18 28.83
C GLY A 343 -8.09 2.11 29.18
N PHE A 344 -7.28 2.45 28.17
CA PHE A 344 -6.03 3.21 28.34
C PHE A 344 -6.18 4.55 29.07
N PRO A 345 -7.19 5.40 28.81
CA PRO A 345 -7.36 6.67 29.55
C PRO A 345 -7.57 6.47 31.05
N LYS A 346 -8.34 5.44 31.44
CA LYS A 346 -8.52 5.07 32.87
C LYS A 346 -7.22 4.61 33.49
N THR A 347 -6.48 3.74 32.82
CA THR A 347 -5.19 3.23 33.30
C THR A 347 -4.17 4.37 33.48
N LYS A 348 -4.15 5.37 32.54
CA LYS A 348 -3.31 6.57 32.68
C LYS A 348 -3.72 7.37 33.92
N ALA A 349 -5.01 7.59 34.15
CA ALA A 349 -5.54 8.32 35.31
C ALA A 349 -5.18 7.63 36.64
N ASP A 350 -5.27 6.30 36.69
CA ASP A 350 -4.92 5.53 37.91
C ASP A 350 -3.41 5.56 38.19
N LYS A 351 -2.56 5.50 37.14
CA LYS A 351 -1.13 5.67 37.30
C LYS A 351 -0.78 7.07 37.80
N TRP A 352 -1.40 8.09 37.23
CA TRP A 352 -1.21 9.48 37.59
C TRP A 352 -1.61 9.71 39.10
N TRP A 353 -2.78 9.19 39.50
CA TRP A 353 -3.29 9.28 40.89
C TRP A 353 -2.32 8.65 41.87
N ARG A 354 -1.87 7.42 41.57
CA ARG A 354 -0.92 6.68 42.42
C ARG A 354 0.42 7.42 42.56
N ALA A 355 0.93 7.91 41.43
CA ALA A 355 2.23 8.61 41.41
C ALA A 355 2.23 9.90 42.24
N HIS A 356 1.06 10.55 42.35
CA HIS A 356 0.89 11.71 43.25
C HIS A 356 0.48 11.32 44.69
N GLY A 357 0.65 10.07 45.09
CA GLY A 357 0.43 9.62 46.46
C GLY A 357 -1.05 9.40 46.87
N GLY A 358 -1.95 9.42 45.88
CA GLY A 358 -3.37 9.19 46.14
C GLY A 358 -3.67 7.74 46.59
N LYS A 359 -4.58 7.57 47.54
CA LYS A 359 -4.90 6.28 48.16
C LYS A 359 -5.83 5.42 47.30
N THR A 360 -5.77 4.11 47.48
CA THR A 360 -6.74 3.15 46.93
C THR A 360 -8.02 3.11 47.74
N PRO A 361 -9.20 2.76 47.14
CA PRO A 361 -9.43 2.54 45.71
C PRO A 361 -9.25 3.83 44.88
N PHE A 362 -8.85 3.69 43.61
CA PHE A 362 -8.68 4.83 42.75
C PHE A 362 -10.02 5.46 42.35
N PRO A 363 -10.09 6.80 42.15
CA PRO A 363 -11.33 7.46 41.77
C PRO A 363 -11.92 6.86 40.49
N SER A 364 -13.19 6.55 40.50
CA SER A 364 -13.95 5.99 39.39
C SER A 364 -14.75 7.04 38.61
N THR A 365 -14.89 8.24 39.19
CA THR A 365 -15.59 9.38 38.59
C THR A 365 -14.80 10.68 38.75
N PRO A 366 -14.99 11.69 37.87
CA PRO A 366 -14.38 13.00 38.04
C PRO A 366 -14.79 13.71 39.34
N LEU A 367 -16.02 13.56 39.77
CA LEU A 367 -16.50 14.14 41.04
C LEU A 367 -15.83 13.50 42.25
N GLU A 368 -15.61 12.18 42.23
CA GLU A 368 -14.85 11.49 43.27
C GLU A 368 -13.41 11.96 43.34
N PHE A 369 -12.78 12.15 42.15
CA PHE A 369 -11.44 12.71 42.03
C PHE A 369 -11.34 14.08 42.72
N LEU A 370 -12.25 15.01 42.40
CA LEU A 370 -12.27 16.35 42.96
C LEU A 370 -12.49 16.33 44.48
N LYS A 371 -13.37 15.47 45.02
CA LYS A 371 -13.58 15.33 46.45
C LYS A 371 -12.35 14.85 47.21
N ARG A 372 -11.51 14.05 46.50
CA ARG A 372 -10.33 13.40 47.10
C ARG A 372 -9.00 14.05 46.69
N GLN A 373 -9.03 15.18 46.00
CA GLN A 373 -7.80 15.88 45.53
C GLN A 373 -6.85 16.25 46.64
N SER A 374 -7.34 16.43 47.89
CA SER A 374 -6.52 16.68 49.08
C SER A 374 -5.59 15.53 49.47
N GLU A 375 -5.81 14.32 48.96
CA GLU A 375 -4.90 13.19 49.14
C GLU A 375 -3.61 13.36 48.34
N LEU A 376 -3.63 14.15 47.28
CA LEU A 376 -2.54 14.27 46.32
C LEU A 376 -1.41 15.15 46.82
N GLN A 377 -0.18 14.74 46.54
CA GLN A 377 1.02 15.54 46.72
C GLN A 377 1.13 16.61 45.62
N PRO A 378 1.76 17.75 45.89
CA PRO A 378 1.97 18.78 44.86
C PRO A 378 2.87 18.26 43.73
N THR A 379 2.72 18.81 42.53
CA THR A 379 3.67 18.58 41.42
C THR A 379 4.76 19.62 41.50
N ALA A 380 6.02 19.18 41.57
CA ALA A 380 7.16 20.10 41.67
C ALA A 380 7.59 20.58 40.27
N GLU A 381 7.69 19.64 39.34
CA GLU A 381 8.13 19.92 37.94
C GLU A 381 7.33 19.08 36.96
N ILE A 382 7.15 19.59 35.76
CA ILE A 382 6.60 18.85 34.62
C ILE A 382 7.58 18.88 33.46
N SER A 383 7.73 17.75 32.76
CA SER A 383 8.41 17.69 31.49
C SER A 383 7.39 17.89 30.36
N VAL A 384 7.68 18.81 29.44
CA VAL A 384 6.74 19.21 28.40
C VAL A 384 7.36 19.12 27.02
N VAL A 385 6.53 18.74 26.04
CA VAL A 385 6.91 18.69 24.63
C VAL A 385 5.95 19.57 23.82
N PRO A 386 6.45 20.42 22.91
CA PRO A 386 5.59 21.27 22.08
C PRO A 386 4.76 20.43 21.12
N ASN A 387 3.45 20.72 21.05
CA ASN A 387 2.53 20.11 20.11
C ASN A 387 1.71 21.20 19.41
N LYS A 388 2.13 21.62 18.22
CA LYS A 388 1.52 22.71 17.43
C LYS A 388 1.32 24.00 18.23
N LYS A 389 0.11 24.22 18.73
CA LYS A 389 -0.27 25.40 19.55
C LYS A 389 -0.19 25.16 21.06
N TYR A 390 0.05 23.93 21.50
CA TYR A 390 -0.08 23.54 22.92
C TYR A 390 1.18 22.83 23.41
N TRP A 391 1.26 22.62 24.72
CA TRP A 391 2.30 21.82 25.37
C TRP A 391 1.66 20.53 25.88
N ASN A 392 2.27 19.40 25.56
CA ASN A 392 1.88 18.10 26.15
C ASN A 392 2.77 17.83 27.35
N VAL A 393 2.17 17.51 28.48
CA VAL A 393 2.87 16.99 29.65
C VAL A 393 3.19 15.52 29.39
N VAL A 394 4.47 15.18 29.39
CA VAL A 394 4.97 13.82 29.12
C VAL A 394 5.42 13.11 30.38
N ASP A 395 5.92 13.86 31.36
CA ASP A 395 6.32 13.33 32.67
C ASP A 395 6.20 14.42 33.77
N PHE A 396 6.30 14.03 35.02
CA PHE A 396 6.21 14.94 36.17
C PHE A 396 7.04 14.44 37.37
N LYS A 397 7.51 15.37 38.19
CA LYS A 397 8.11 15.12 39.52
C LYS A 397 7.18 15.61 40.61
N VAL A 398 6.99 14.79 41.58
CA VAL A 398 6.12 15.11 42.77
C VAL A 398 6.95 15.76 43.85
N GLY A 399 6.44 16.85 44.38
CA GLY A 399 7.07 17.56 45.48
C GLY A 399 6.71 16.99 46.86
N GLU A 400 7.48 17.31 47.87
CA GLU A 400 7.16 16.96 49.24
C GLU A 400 6.02 17.82 49.77
N ARG A 401 5.10 17.22 50.57
CA ARG A 401 4.09 17.98 51.31
C ARG A 401 4.82 18.87 52.32
N VAL A 402 4.81 20.18 52.11
CA VAL A 402 5.15 21.13 53.17
C VAL A 402 4.00 21.04 54.20
N ALA A 403 4.30 20.61 55.41
CA ALA A 403 3.34 20.66 56.52
C ALA A 403 2.85 22.11 56.67
N ALA A 404 1.53 22.29 56.60
CA ALA A 404 0.91 23.59 56.74
C ALA A 404 1.28 24.18 58.10
N ASN A 405 2.23 25.11 58.12
CA ASN A 405 2.40 26.00 59.24
C ASN A 405 1.30 27.07 59.16
N ASP A 406 0.35 26.93 60.02
CA ASP A 406 -0.75 27.86 60.27
C ASP A 406 -0.12 29.18 60.79
N ASN A 407 0.10 30.13 59.92
CA ASN A 407 0.24 31.58 60.22
C ASN A 407 0.64 32.35 58.91
N ARG A 408 -0.30 32.67 58.06
CA ARG A 408 -0.21 33.85 57.19
C ARG A 408 -1.52 34.60 57.18
N VAL A 409 -1.53 35.66 57.97
CA VAL A 409 -2.45 36.77 57.82
C VAL A 409 -2.09 37.46 56.50
N SER A 410 -3.01 37.42 55.54
CA SER A 410 -2.89 38.22 54.30
C SER A 410 -3.29 39.67 54.63
N PRO A 411 -2.51 40.68 54.21
CA PRO A 411 -3.03 42.02 54.19
C PRO A 411 -4.00 42.17 53.02
N ALA A 412 -5.17 42.70 53.33
CA ALA A 412 -6.16 43.12 52.35
C ALA A 412 -5.53 44.19 51.42
N ASN A 413 -5.61 43.97 50.14
CA ASN A 413 -5.34 44.97 49.14
C ASN A 413 -6.62 45.27 48.39
N ASP A 414 -7.25 46.36 48.81
CA ASP A 414 -8.38 46.99 48.09
C ASP A 414 -7.81 47.67 46.82
N ASN A 415 -7.92 47.01 45.69
CA ASN A 415 -8.02 47.60 44.37
C ASN A 415 -8.23 46.48 43.34
N ALA A 416 -9.49 46.18 43.12
CA ALA A 416 -9.90 45.35 41.98
C ALA A 416 -10.14 46.25 40.77
N PRO A 417 -9.52 46.02 39.62
CA PRO A 417 -10.02 46.56 38.38
C PRO A 417 -11.14 45.68 37.86
N GLU A 418 -12.11 46.35 37.24
CA GLU A 418 -13.33 45.82 36.66
C GLU A 418 -13.13 44.62 35.73
N GLU A 419 -14.06 43.68 35.82
CA GLU A 419 -14.12 42.49 34.96
C GLU A 419 -14.31 42.87 33.48
N GLU A 420 -13.28 42.74 32.68
CA GLU A 420 -13.45 42.64 31.24
C GLU A 420 -13.87 41.21 30.87
N ASP A 421 -14.95 41.12 30.10
CA ASP A 421 -15.62 39.89 29.68
C ASP A 421 -14.76 39.12 28.67
N TRP A 422 -13.94 38.16 29.15
CA TRP A 422 -13.06 37.29 28.38
C TRP A 422 -13.78 36.16 27.61
N ARG A 423 -15.11 36.17 27.51
CA ARG A 423 -15.94 35.17 26.83
C ARG A 423 -15.91 35.23 25.31
N VAL A 424 -15.23 36.18 24.69
CA VAL A 424 -15.27 36.44 23.24
C VAL A 424 -14.12 35.81 22.44
N LEU A 425 -13.20 35.06 23.06
CA LEU A 425 -12.04 34.49 22.37
C LEU A 425 -11.87 32.98 22.48
N MET A 426 -12.97 32.23 22.46
CA MET A 426 -12.91 30.78 22.31
C MET A 426 -13.59 30.35 21.02
N ASP A 427 -12.87 30.33 19.93
CA ASP A 427 -13.24 29.59 18.73
C ASP A 427 -13.04 28.10 18.98
N ASP A 428 -14.16 27.39 19.01
CA ASP A 428 -14.28 25.95 19.13
C ASP A 428 -14.03 25.30 17.78
N ASP A 429 -12.83 24.79 17.51
CA ASP A 429 -12.64 23.76 16.48
C ASP A 429 -11.30 23.07 16.68
N VAL A 430 -11.31 21.95 17.42
CA VAL A 430 -10.23 20.94 17.33
C VAL A 430 -10.84 19.57 17.21
N PRO A 431 -10.72 18.88 16.07
CA PRO A 431 -11.11 17.48 15.92
C PRO A 431 -10.06 16.56 16.54
N PHE A 432 -10.54 15.51 17.16
CA PHE A 432 -9.77 14.39 17.69
C PHE A 432 -9.36 13.42 16.57
#